data_3f5344a0e368400b6262cc02d833fd74
#
_entry.id   3f5344a0e368400b6262cc02d833fd74
#
_cell.length_a   1.000
_cell.length_b   1.000
_cell.length_c   1.000
_cell.angle_alpha   90.00
_cell.angle_beta   90.00
_cell.angle_gamma   90.00
#
_symmetry.space_group_name_H-M   'P 1'
#
loop_
_entity.id
_entity.type
_entity.pdbx_description
1 polymer ?
#
loop_
_entity_poly.entity_id
_entity_poly.type
_entity_poly.pdbx_seq_one_letter_code
_entity_poly.pdbx_strand_id
1 'polypeptide(L)'
;MRKIVSNIMVVAMIMFNLTMVMCSSNISQNEINKMKEVVDKVLSYDGDYDDEVSDYIDSQTFNESNYVIFYSYYIGNVVLNKYESEVIGVTKEDDKYNLCLLINMEAQATTLQSDGVEEGYDTAEGNDVPVEVVLTKKEGEFYIESVKEYDSLEIAQNENKNFIKND
;
A
#
# COMPACT_ATOMS: atom_id res chain seq x y z
N MET A 1 -10.62 -5.13 45.30
CA MET A 1 -10.66 -6.22 44.28
C MET A 1 -11.27 -5.84 42.92
N ARG A 2 -11.75 -4.61 42.67
CA ARG A 2 -12.39 -4.24 41.37
C ARG A 2 -11.45 -3.61 40.34
N LYS A 3 -10.22 -3.24 40.70
CA LYS A 3 -9.27 -2.57 39.76
C LYS A 3 -8.33 -3.53 39.00
N ILE A 4 -8.19 -4.76 39.44
CA ILE A 4 -7.29 -5.74 38.81
C ILE A 4 -7.95 -6.42 37.60
N VAL A 5 -9.27 -6.58 37.62
CA VAL A 5 -10.04 -7.23 36.53
C VAL A 5 -10.09 -6.35 35.29
N SER A 6 -10.08 -5.01 35.45
CA SER A 6 -10.13 -4.05 34.33
C SER A 6 -8.84 -4.05 33.49
N ASN A 7 -7.69 -4.21 34.12
CA ASN A 7 -6.40 -4.19 33.40
C ASN A 7 -6.10 -5.49 32.64
N ILE A 8 -6.64 -6.61 33.10
CA ILE A 8 -6.49 -7.90 32.41
C ILE A 8 -7.36 -7.94 31.13
N MET A 9 -8.51 -7.28 31.16
CA MET A 9 -9.42 -7.22 30.00
C MET A 9 -8.88 -6.32 28.88
N VAL A 10 -8.16 -5.24 29.21
CA VAL A 10 -7.53 -4.34 28.23
C VAL A 10 -6.32 -4.99 27.57
N VAL A 11 -5.51 -5.75 28.32
CA VAL A 11 -4.37 -6.49 27.75
C VAL A 11 -4.82 -7.64 26.85
N ALA A 12 -5.96 -8.29 27.16
CA ALA A 12 -6.53 -9.32 26.30
C ALA A 12 -7.10 -8.76 24.97
N MET A 13 -7.59 -7.51 24.94
CA MET A 13 -8.06 -6.88 23.71
C MET A 13 -6.94 -6.45 22.77
N ILE A 14 -5.74 -6.16 23.28
CA ILE A 14 -4.59 -5.79 22.44
C ILE A 14 -3.94 -7.03 21.80
N MET A 15 -4.14 -8.22 22.36
CA MET A 15 -3.58 -9.46 21.79
C MET A 15 -4.49 -10.17 20.78
N PHE A 16 -5.69 -9.66 20.51
CA PHE A 16 -6.67 -10.33 19.65
C PHE A 16 -6.70 -9.82 18.20
N ASN A 17 -5.88 -8.80 17.84
CA ASN A 17 -5.76 -8.33 16.47
C ASN A 17 -4.60 -8.99 15.69
N LEU A 18 -4.09 -10.13 16.17
CA LEU A 18 -3.10 -10.95 15.45
C LEU A 18 -3.80 -12.18 14.87
N THR A 19 -4.77 -12.02 14.01
CA THR A 19 -5.50 -13.14 13.43
C THR A 19 -5.28 -13.31 11.95
N MET A 20 -4.49 -14.33 11.67
CA MET A 20 -4.60 -15.24 10.56
C MET A 20 -4.54 -14.65 9.15
N VAL A 21 -3.35 -14.24 8.76
CA VAL A 21 -2.92 -14.45 7.38
C VAL A 21 -2.88 -15.96 7.16
N MET A 22 -3.86 -16.52 6.48
CA MET A 22 -3.79 -17.91 6.02
C MET A 22 -2.74 -17.99 4.91
N CYS A 23 -1.49 -18.13 5.34
CA CYS A 23 -0.37 -18.42 4.46
C CYS A 23 -0.39 -19.88 4.08
N SER A 24 -0.58 -20.21 2.82
CA SER A 24 -0.26 -21.54 2.28
C SER A 24 1.24 -21.72 1.97
N SER A 25 2.09 -20.80 2.42
CA SER A 25 3.55 -20.84 2.29
C SER A 25 4.20 -20.33 3.57
N ASN A 26 5.41 -20.83 3.90
CA ASN A 26 6.17 -20.47 5.10
C ASN A 26 6.76 -19.04 5.02
N ILE A 27 5.94 -18.02 4.74
CA ILE A 27 6.34 -16.62 4.70
C ILE A 27 6.31 -16.10 6.14
N SER A 28 7.43 -15.64 6.63
CA SER A 28 7.52 -15.10 7.99
C SER A 28 6.89 -13.71 8.09
N GLN A 29 6.35 -13.34 9.27
CA GLN A 29 5.83 -12.00 9.51
C GLN A 29 6.89 -10.91 9.26
N ASN A 30 8.16 -11.21 9.51
CA ASN A 30 9.25 -10.28 9.22
C ASN A 30 9.43 -10.04 7.70
N GLU A 31 9.22 -11.07 6.86
CA GLU A 31 9.25 -10.89 5.40
C GLU A 31 8.04 -10.09 4.92
N ILE A 32 6.85 -10.33 5.50
CA ILE A 32 5.64 -9.56 5.18
C ILE A 32 5.85 -8.09 5.51
N ASN A 33 6.39 -7.79 6.69
CA ASN A 33 6.67 -6.40 7.09
C ASN A 33 7.68 -5.73 6.16
N LYS A 34 8.75 -6.43 5.76
CA LYS A 34 9.73 -5.90 4.82
C LYS A 34 9.14 -5.64 3.42
N MET A 35 8.28 -6.55 2.91
CA MET A 35 7.58 -6.32 1.66
C MET A 35 6.69 -5.07 1.74
N LYS A 36 5.92 -4.96 2.82
CA LYS A 36 5.08 -3.78 3.06
C LYS A 36 5.90 -2.49 3.11
N GLU A 37 7.03 -2.47 3.84
CA GLU A 37 7.92 -1.31 3.95
C GLU A 37 8.44 -0.87 2.57
N VAL A 38 8.84 -1.81 1.72
CA VAL A 38 9.29 -1.51 0.35
C VAL A 38 8.15 -0.93 -0.49
N VAL A 39 6.96 -1.54 -0.43
CA VAL A 39 5.79 -1.08 -1.18
C VAL A 39 5.36 0.31 -0.72
N ASP A 40 5.24 0.53 0.59
CA ASP A 40 4.86 1.82 1.14
C ASP A 40 5.86 2.92 0.73
N LYS A 41 7.16 2.63 0.87
CA LYS A 41 8.23 3.55 0.45
C LYS A 41 8.06 3.97 -1.01
N VAL A 42 7.83 3.02 -1.90
CA VAL A 42 7.76 3.29 -3.35
C VAL A 42 6.46 3.98 -3.74
N LEU A 43 5.30 3.50 -3.25
CA LEU A 43 4.00 4.03 -3.68
C LEU A 43 3.71 5.43 -3.14
N SER A 44 4.27 5.77 -1.97
CA SER A 44 4.08 7.08 -1.33
C SER A 44 5.29 8.03 -1.50
N TYR A 45 6.31 7.64 -2.26
CA TYR A 45 7.49 8.49 -2.48
C TYR A 45 7.09 9.79 -3.21
N ASP A 46 7.53 10.93 -2.68
CA ASP A 46 7.16 12.27 -3.17
C ASP A 46 8.20 12.91 -4.09
N GLY A 47 9.28 12.15 -4.41
CA GLY A 47 10.32 12.55 -5.36
C GLY A 47 10.14 11.93 -6.74
N ASP A 48 10.93 12.43 -7.70
CA ASP A 48 11.10 11.79 -9.00
C ASP A 48 11.83 10.44 -8.85
N TYR A 49 11.76 9.59 -9.89
CA TYR A 49 12.51 8.34 -9.90
C TYR A 49 14.02 8.58 -9.80
N ASP A 50 14.62 8.18 -8.70
CA ASP A 50 16.04 8.39 -8.37
C ASP A 50 16.67 7.21 -7.62
N ASP A 51 17.86 7.41 -7.06
CA ASP A 51 18.61 6.38 -6.34
C ASP A 51 17.92 5.91 -5.04
N GLU A 52 16.95 6.66 -4.50
CA GLU A 52 16.22 6.25 -3.30
C GLU A 52 15.19 5.14 -3.56
N VAL A 53 14.68 5.04 -4.79
CA VAL A 53 13.65 4.07 -5.18
C VAL A 53 14.12 3.08 -6.24
N SER A 54 15.16 3.37 -7.00
CA SER A 54 15.63 2.54 -8.12
C SER A 54 16.07 1.12 -7.74
N ASP A 55 16.49 0.91 -6.50
CA ASP A 55 16.81 -0.42 -5.98
C ASP A 55 15.58 -1.31 -5.75
N TYR A 56 14.38 -0.73 -5.72
CA TYR A 56 13.13 -1.40 -5.35
C TYR A 56 12.14 -1.58 -6.50
N ILE A 57 12.29 -0.83 -7.60
CA ILE A 57 11.35 -0.82 -8.73
C ILE A 57 12.05 -0.27 -9.98
N ASP A 58 11.60 -0.63 -11.18
CA ASP A 58 12.04 0.05 -12.39
C ASP A 58 11.29 1.36 -12.65
N SER A 59 11.87 2.23 -13.48
CA SER A 59 11.31 3.56 -13.72
C SER A 59 9.95 3.56 -14.41
N GLN A 60 9.66 2.56 -15.26
CA GLN A 60 8.37 2.49 -15.94
C GLN A 60 7.28 2.12 -14.93
N THR A 61 7.49 1.03 -14.17
CA THR A 61 6.54 0.57 -13.15
C THR A 61 6.34 1.65 -12.07
N PHE A 62 7.41 2.37 -11.69
CA PHE A 62 7.32 3.50 -10.76
C PHE A 62 6.40 4.60 -11.29
N ASN A 63 6.61 5.08 -12.51
CA ASN A 63 5.81 6.14 -13.10
C ASN A 63 4.33 5.74 -13.30
N GLU A 64 4.05 4.45 -13.46
CA GLU A 64 2.69 3.93 -13.63
C GLU A 64 1.98 3.64 -12.30
N SER A 65 2.71 3.54 -11.18
CA SER A 65 2.13 3.09 -9.89
C SER A 65 2.35 4.03 -8.71
N ASN A 66 3.35 4.90 -8.73
CA ASN A 66 3.57 5.87 -7.66
C ASN A 66 2.45 6.91 -7.66
N TYR A 67 1.77 7.09 -6.53
CA TYR A 67 0.58 7.94 -6.44
C TYR A 67 0.86 9.41 -6.70
N VAL A 68 2.00 9.94 -6.27
CA VAL A 68 2.37 11.34 -6.49
C VAL A 68 2.66 11.59 -7.95
N ILE A 69 3.53 10.78 -8.54
CA ILE A 69 3.98 10.96 -9.93
C ILE A 69 2.85 10.69 -10.92
N PHE A 70 2.14 9.54 -10.79
CA PHE A 70 1.06 9.16 -11.69
C PHE A 70 -0.02 10.24 -11.77
N TYR A 71 -0.55 10.68 -10.62
CA TYR A 71 -1.59 11.69 -10.62
C TYR A 71 -1.09 13.08 -11.00
N SER A 72 0.20 13.40 -10.76
CA SER A 72 0.78 14.69 -11.17
C SER A 72 0.76 14.91 -12.68
N TYR A 73 0.75 13.86 -13.48
CA TYR A 73 0.59 13.97 -14.93
C TYR A 73 -0.78 14.48 -15.37
N TYR A 74 -1.82 14.29 -14.55
CA TYR A 74 -3.21 14.60 -14.92
C TYR A 74 -3.74 15.85 -14.25
N ILE A 75 -3.36 16.13 -13.00
CA ILE A 75 -4.00 17.15 -12.16
C ILE A 75 -3.03 18.20 -11.60
N GLY A 76 -1.75 18.17 -11.97
CA GLY A 76 -0.73 19.09 -11.48
C GLY A 76 0.05 18.53 -10.29
N ASN A 77 0.71 19.40 -9.52
CA ASN A 77 1.52 18.94 -8.38
C ASN A 77 0.63 18.30 -7.31
N VAL A 78 0.86 17.02 -7.06
CA VAL A 78 0.16 16.23 -6.04
C VAL A 78 1.03 16.12 -4.79
N VAL A 79 0.41 16.27 -3.64
CA VAL A 79 1.01 15.98 -2.34
C VAL A 79 0.12 14.98 -1.63
N LEU A 80 0.70 13.87 -1.14
CA LEU A 80 0.00 12.93 -0.27
C LEU A 80 0.02 13.47 1.17
N ASN A 81 -1.15 13.87 1.67
CA ASN A 81 -1.31 14.32 3.05
C ASN A 81 -1.41 13.13 4.00
N LYS A 82 -1.90 11.99 3.49
CA LYS A 82 -2.03 10.75 4.23
C LYS A 82 -1.78 9.56 3.30
N TYR A 83 -1.07 8.56 3.82
CA TYR A 83 -0.90 7.26 3.20
C TYR A 83 -0.81 6.20 4.30
N GLU A 84 -1.68 5.20 4.23
CA GLU A 84 -1.71 4.05 5.13
C GLU A 84 -2.04 2.81 4.32
N SER A 85 -1.33 1.71 4.55
CA SER A 85 -1.60 0.44 3.90
C SER A 85 -1.81 -0.68 4.93
N GLU A 86 -2.68 -1.62 4.61
CA GLU A 86 -2.92 -2.84 5.38
C GLU A 86 -2.71 -4.06 4.49
N VAL A 87 -1.89 -5.02 4.93
CA VAL A 87 -1.72 -6.29 4.23
C VAL A 87 -2.87 -7.22 4.60
N ILE A 88 -3.69 -7.61 3.62
CA ILE A 88 -4.82 -8.52 3.81
C ILE A 88 -4.60 -9.91 3.22
N GLY A 89 -3.55 -10.09 2.42
CA GLY A 89 -3.18 -11.39 1.89
C GLY A 89 -1.76 -11.41 1.36
N VAL A 90 -1.12 -12.57 1.44
CA VAL A 90 0.19 -12.79 0.85
C VAL A 90 0.33 -14.25 0.43
N THR A 91 0.84 -14.46 -0.78
CA THR A 91 1.20 -15.79 -1.28
C THR A 91 2.58 -15.76 -1.88
N LYS A 92 3.17 -16.95 -2.00
CA LYS A 92 4.45 -17.14 -2.67
C LYS A 92 4.32 -18.28 -3.67
N GLU A 93 4.68 -18.01 -4.90
CA GLU A 93 4.77 -18.99 -5.98
C GLU A 93 6.17 -18.89 -6.59
N ASP A 94 6.92 -19.97 -6.47
CA ASP A 94 8.33 -20.03 -6.85
C ASP A 94 9.18 -18.95 -6.15
N ASP A 95 9.70 -17.98 -6.89
CA ASP A 95 10.49 -16.83 -6.42
C ASP A 95 9.68 -15.53 -6.33
N LYS A 96 8.38 -15.56 -6.68
CA LYS A 96 7.49 -14.41 -6.65
C LYS A 96 6.61 -14.40 -5.41
N TYR A 97 6.47 -13.22 -4.85
CA TYR A 97 5.56 -12.92 -3.75
C TYR A 97 4.43 -12.06 -4.28
N ASN A 98 3.20 -12.46 -3.99
CA ASN A 98 2.03 -11.68 -4.32
C ASN A 98 1.45 -11.11 -3.01
N LEU A 99 1.48 -9.79 -2.87
CA LEU A 99 1.04 -9.05 -1.69
C LEU A 99 -0.25 -8.32 -2.02
N CYS A 100 -1.32 -8.59 -1.27
CA CYS A 100 -2.61 -7.93 -1.40
C CYS A 100 -2.78 -6.92 -0.26
N LEU A 101 -3.05 -5.68 -0.62
CA LEU A 101 -3.15 -4.54 0.30
C LEU A 101 -4.50 -3.84 0.17
N LEU A 102 -4.93 -3.22 1.26
CA LEU A 102 -5.89 -2.11 1.23
C LEU A 102 -5.15 -0.83 1.56
N ILE A 103 -5.32 0.20 0.72
CA ILE A 103 -4.63 1.49 0.87
C ILE A 103 -5.67 2.57 1.17
N ASN A 104 -5.38 3.36 2.20
CA ASN A 104 -6.10 4.58 2.55
C ASN A 104 -5.19 5.77 2.29
N MET A 105 -5.65 6.72 1.47
CA MET A 105 -4.86 7.88 1.12
C MET A 105 -5.71 9.14 1.01
N GLU A 106 -5.08 10.27 1.30
CA GLU A 106 -5.59 11.61 1.08
C GLU A 106 -4.56 12.38 0.25
N ALA A 107 -4.96 12.90 -0.89
CA ALA A 107 -4.11 13.67 -1.76
C ALA A 107 -4.68 15.07 -1.96
N GLN A 108 -3.79 16.04 -2.10
CA GLN A 108 -4.11 17.41 -2.47
C GLN A 108 -3.36 17.77 -3.75
N ALA A 109 -4.08 18.29 -4.74
CA ALA A 109 -3.49 18.79 -5.97
C ALA A 109 -3.61 20.32 -6.03
N THR A 110 -2.53 20.99 -6.44
CA THR A 110 -2.60 22.38 -6.83
C THR A 110 -3.14 22.46 -8.27
N THR A 111 -4.32 23.03 -8.43
CA THR A 111 -4.87 23.28 -9.78
C THR A 111 -3.95 24.23 -10.53
N LEU A 112 -3.45 23.80 -11.69
CA LEU A 112 -2.72 24.66 -12.61
C LEU A 112 -3.71 25.73 -13.14
N GLN A 113 -3.53 26.98 -12.72
CA GLN A 113 -4.38 28.05 -13.17
C GLN A 113 -3.97 28.59 -14.55
N SER A 114 -4.95 28.71 -15.41
CA SER A 114 -4.89 29.63 -16.54
C SER A 114 -5.37 31.01 -16.07
N ASP A 115 -4.42 31.96 -16.02
CA ASP A 115 -4.68 33.39 -15.94
C ASP A 115 -5.64 33.92 -14.83
N GLY A 116 -5.12 34.09 -13.63
CA GLY A 116 -5.63 35.17 -12.74
C GLY A 116 -6.79 34.81 -11.81
N VAL A 117 -7.10 33.56 -11.57
CA VAL A 117 -8.07 33.10 -10.56
C VAL A 117 -7.32 32.55 -9.34
N GLU A 118 -7.87 32.70 -8.13
CA GLU A 118 -7.27 32.27 -6.87
C GLU A 118 -6.83 30.79 -6.89
N GLU A 119 -5.71 30.47 -6.26
CA GLU A 119 -5.22 29.10 -6.09
C GLU A 119 -6.32 28.24 -5.45
N GLY A 120 -6.87 27.33 -6.22
CA GLY A 120 -7.77 26.29 -5.75
C GLY A 120 -6.98 25.05 -5.45
N TYR A 121 -7.36 24.32 -4.39
CA TYR A 121 -6.85 22.99 -4.11
C TYR A 121 -7.98 22.00 -4.33
N ASP A 122 -7.72 20.98 -5.13
CA ASP A 122 -8.59 19.82 -5.21
C ASP A 122 -8.05 18.74 -4.26
N THR A 123 -8.95 18.13 -3.51
CA THR A 123 -8.64 16.99 -2.64
C THR A 123 -9.26 15.73 -3.20
N ALA A 124 -8.51 14.64 -3.13
CA ALA A 124 -8.99 13.30 -3.47
C ALA A 124 -8.71 12.34 -2.31
N GLU A 125 -9.64 11.44 -2.05
CA GLU A 125 -9.53 10.42 -1.03
C GLU A 125 -9.69 9.03 -1.66
N GLY A 126 -8.79 8.10 -1.29
CA GLY A 126 -8.94 6.68 -1.54
C GLY A 126 -9.17 5.97 -0.22
N ASN A 127 -10.23 5.19 -0.12
CA ASN A 127 -10.57 4.45 1.08
C ASN A 127 -10.64 2.95 0.76
N ASP A 128 -9.85 2.15 1.48
CA ASP A 128 -9.76 0.69 1.29
C ASP A 128 -9.49 0.32 -0.20
N VAL A 129 -8.64 1.08 -0.89
CA VAL A 129 -8.27 0.84 -2.29
C VAL A 129 -7.51 -0.48 -2.40
N PRO A 130 -8.04 -1.49 -3.13
CA PRO A 130 -7.40 -2.78 -3.22
C PRO A 130 -6.24 -2.75 -4.21
N VAL A 131 -5.05 -3.12 -3.74
CA VAL A 131 -3.82 -3.12 -4.54
C VAL A 131 -3.12 -4.47 -4.44
N GLU A 132 -2.77 -5.02 -5.58
CA GLU A 132 -1.95 -6.22 -5.71
C GLU A 132 -0.54 -5.84 -6.15
N VAL A 133 0.46 -6.31 -5.41
CA VAL A 133 1.87 -6.07 -5.73
C VAL A 133 2.59 -7.39 -5.88
N VAL A 134 3.24 -7.59 -7.03
CA VAL A 134 4.13 -8.72 -7.26
C VAL A 134 5.55 -8.30 -6.96
N LEU A 135 6.20 -9.04 -6.05
CA LEU A 135 7.59 -8.80 -5.66
C LEU A 135 8.45 -10.03 -5.93
N THR A 136 9.72 -9.79 -6.19
CA THR A 136 10.80 -10.80 -6.20
C THR A 136 11.90 -10.39 -5.23
N LYS A 137 12.92 -11.24 -5.07
CA LYS A 137 14.14 -10.86 -4.36
C LYS A 137 15.27 -10.64 -5.37
N LYS A 138 15.85 -9.43 -5.35
CA LYS A 138 17.08 -9.10 -6.05
C LYS A 138 18.16 -8.82 -5.00
N GLU A 139 19.27 -9.54 -5.08
CA GLU A 139 20.40 -9.41 -4.15
C GLU A 139 20.03 -9.52 -2.65
N GLY A 140 18.90 -10.20 -2.35
CA GLY A 140 18.40 -10.40 -0.98
C GLY A 140 17.35 -9.39 -0.53
N GLU A 141 17.15 -8.30 -1.25
CA GLU A 141 16.12 -7.28 -0.99
C GLU A 141 14.88 -7.49 -1.86
N PHE A 142 13.73 -7.03 -1.39
CA PHE A 142 12.48 -7.11 -2.15
C PHE A 142 12.45 -6.05 -3.26
N TYR A 143 12.00 -6.48 -4.44
CA TYR A 143 11.89 -5.66 -5.63
C TYR A 143 10.50 -5.81 -6.22
N ILE A 144 9.85 -4.69 -6.54
CA ILE A 144 8.52 -4.63 -7.12
C ILE A 144 8.61 -4.88 -8.63
N GLU A 145 7.92 -5.90 -9.13
CA GLU A 145 7.82 -6.21 -10.55
C GLU A 145 6.56 -5.63 -11.20
N SER A 146 5.46 -5.58 -10.45
CA SER A 146 4.23 -4.98 -10.93
C SER A 146 3.33 -4.54 -9.78
N VAL A 147 2.51 -3.54 -10.05
CA VAL A 147 1.45 -3.04 -9.16
C VAL A 147 0.16 -3.02 -9.97
N LYS A 148 -0.92 -3.49 -9.37
CA LYS A 148 -2.25 -3.45 -9.95
C LYS A 148 -3.26 -2.94 -8.93
N GLU A 149 -3.90 -1.83 -9.24
CA GLU A 149 -5.03 -1.31 -8.50
C GLU A 149 -6.34 -1.86 -9.06
N TYR A 150 -7.32 -2.07 -8.20
CA TYR A 150 -8.65 -2.55 -8.56
C TYR A 150 -9.70 -1.51 -8.18
N ASP A 151 -10.74 -1.38 -9.00
CA ASP A 151 -11.84 -0.42 -8.78
C ASP A 151 -12.64 -0.71 -7.50
N SER A 152 -12.62 -1.94 -7.01
CA SER A 152 -13.28 -2.33 -5.76
C SER A 152 -12.73 -3.63 -5.20
N LEU A 153 -12.93 -3.83 -3.88
CA LEU A 153 -12.57 -5.08 -3.21
C LEU A 153 -13.32 -6.30 -3.78
N GLU A 154 -14.56 -6.14 -4.23
CA GLU A 154 -15.34 -7.20 -4.87
C GLU A 154 -14.67 -7.67 -6.18
N ILE A 155 -14.24 -6.72 -7.02
CA ILE A 155 -13.51 -7.03 -8.26
C ILE A 155 -12.18 -7.71 -7.93
N ALA A 156 -11.43 -7.17 -6.99
CA ALA A 156 -10.16 -7.76 -6.56
C ALA A 156 -10.34 -9.20 -6.08
N GLN A 157 -11.34 -9.48 -5.24
CA GLN A 157 -11.64 -10.83 -4.72
C GLN A 157 -12.10 -11.81 -5.81
N ASN A 158 -12.75 -11.33 -6.86
CA ASN A 158 -13.16 -12.16 -7.99
C ASN A 158 -11.96 -12.58 -8.86
N GLU A 159 -10.98 -11.70 -9.02
CA GLU A 159 -9.78 -11.95 -9.81
C GLU A 159 -8.68 -12.66 -9.02
N ASN A 160 -8.48 -12.25 -7.76
CA ASN A 160 -7.46 -12.82 -6.87
C ASN A 160 -8.06 -13.20 -5.51
N LYS A 161 -8.12 -14.50 -5.22
CA LYS A 161 -8.69 -15.07 -3.98
C LYS A 161 -7.89 -14.76 -2.71
N ASN A 162 -6.72 -14.13 -2.86
CA ASN A 162 -5.89 -13.73 -1.73
C ASN A 162 -6.33 -12.39 -1.10
N PHE A 163 -7.26 -11.66 -1.74
CA PHE A 163 -7.93 -10.52 -1.12
C PHE A 163 -8.96 -11.00 -0.10
N ILE A 164 -8.49 -11.36 1.09
CA ILE A 164 -9.34 -11.87 2.19
C ILE A 164 -9.48 -10.76 3.23
N LYS A 165 -10.60 -10.03 3.21
CA LYS A 165 -10.94 -9.16 4.35
C LYS A 165 -11.50 -10.04 5.45
N ASN A 166 -10.79 -10.15 6.57
CA ASN A 166 -11.34 -10.78 7.77
C ASN A 166 -12.31 -9.79 8.43
N ASP A 167 -13.60 -10.13 8.42
CA ASP A 167 -14.65 -9.40 9.14
C ASP A 167 -14.51 -9.52 10.67
#